data_bdac838813a6563f4634a7806280b5fa
#
_entry.id   bdac838813a6563f4634a7806280b5fa
#
_cell.length_a   1.000
_cell.length_b   1.000
_cell.length_c   1.000
_cell.angle_alpha   90.00
_cell.angle_beta   90.00
_cell.angle_gamma   90.00
#
_symmetry.space_group_name_H-M   'P 1'
#
loop_
_entity.id
_entity.type
_entity.pdbx_description
1 polymer ?
#
loop_
_entity_poly.entity_id
_entity_poly.type
_entity_poly.pdbx_seq_one_letter_code
_entity_poly.pdbx_strand_id
1 'polypeptide(L)'
;MDAMLIINISIAVLVIFISLSAVKQVSQGQAAIIERLGKYQTTLEPGLNFVIPFFDKQKIVKAVNMSTDLPDNRIDLREQIMDIPEQEVISKDNIRMQVDTLVFYQIIEPYKSVYEISSPVYAIKQLSQTTIRNIFGEMDLDTSLSARDSINDRLRSILDEATDKWGIKIIRVEIQDIIPPIELKDAMQKQMVAERAKREKITLAEADKQKNILDAEGIKQKQILEAEGANKAVILTAQAEKNKRVLEAEGESHSIKMVQEAVAEGLDAVRDVLGKTDGIEGVVLIETLKTQQEIAKSLAGGTNSKFFLPNDLAGLFGAIGGVKEILDLSKNLKKK
;
A
#
# COMPACT_ATOMS: atom_id res chain seq x y z
N MET A 1 66.61 -8.08 65.03
CA MET A 1 65.65 -8.61 64.04
C MET A 1 66.30 -9.81 63.40
N ASP A 2 65.73 -10.99 63.56
CA ASP A 2 66.39 -12.24 63.21
C ASP A 2 66.55 -12.35 61.67
N ALA A 3 67.75 -12.70 61.23
CA ALA A 3 68.06 -12.85 59.80
C ALA A 3 67.00 -13.73 59.05
N MET A 4 66.44 -14.73 59.72
CA MET A 4 65.34 -15.59 59.24
C MET A 4 64.07 -14.81 58.94
N LEU A 5 63.74 -13.78 59.72
CA LEU A 5 62.55 -12.97 59.55
C LEU A 5 62.68 -12.05 58.29
N ILE A 6 63.92 -11.52 58.10
CA ILE A 6 64.22 -10.71 56.88
C ILE A 6 64.15 -11.59 55.62
N ILE A 7 64.70 -12.80 55.65
CA ILE A 7 64.65 -13.74 54.54
C ILE A 7 63.17 -14.11 54.19
N ASN A 8 62.37 -14.44 55.22
CA ASN A 8 60.96 -14.77 55.00
C ASN A 8 60.16 -13.61 54.41
N ILE A 9 60.37 -12.35 54.86
CA ILE A 9 59.74 -11.17 54.30
C ILE A 9 60.21 -10.97 52.86
N SER A 10 61.48 -11.11 52.55
CA SER A 10 62.01 -11.00 51.20
C SER A 10 61.35 -11.99 50.20
N ILE A 11 61.26 -13.26 50.67
CA ILE A 11 60.58 -14.30 49.88
C ILE A 11 59.11 -13.98 49.68
N ALA A 12 58.39 -13.53 50.72
CA ALA A 12 56.99 -13.14 50.60
C ALA A 12 56.78 -11.98 49.59
N VAL A 13 57.64 -10.95 49.70
CA VAL A 13 57.63 -9.82 48.76
C VAL A 13 57.90 -10.28 47.32
N LEU A 14 58.85 -11.16 47.11
CA LEU A 14 59.24 -11.75 45.86
C LEU A 14 58.03 -12.53 45.25
N VAL A 15 57.37 -13.36 46.04
CA VAL A 15 56.19 -14.13 45.61
C VAL A 15 55.03 -13.21 45.24
N ILE A 16 54.78 -12.17 46.03
CA ILE A 16 53.77 -11.17 45.74
C ILE A 16 54.06 -10.43 44.40
N PHE A 17 55.37 -10.03 44.25
CA PHE A 17 55.79 -9.36 43.02
C PHE A 17 55.63 -10.25 41.77
N ILE A 18 56.00 -11.52 41.87
CA ILE A 18 55.83 -12.50 40.79
C ILE A 18 54.36 -12.71 40.52
N SER A 19 53.50 -12.82 41.54
CA SER A 19 52.08 -13.01 41.41
C SER A 19 51.39 -11.81 40.71
N LEU A 20 51.74 -10.58 41.06
CA LEU A 20 51.26 -9.36 40.44
C LEU A 20 51.72 -9.23 38.98
N SER A 21 52.94 -9.66 38.68
CA SER A 21 53.46 -9.65 37.27
C SER A 21 52.85 -10.71 36.40
N ALA A 22 52.26 -11.77 36.98
CA ALA A 22 51.59 -12.85 36.27
C ALA A 22 50.24 -12.47 35.73
N VAL A 23 49.60 -11.42 36.27
CA VAL A 23 48.26 -10.97 35.81
C VAL A 23 48.43 -10.01 34.65
N LYS A 24 47.81 -10.35 33.53
CA LYS A 24 47.74 -9.49 32.33
C LYS A 24 46.28 -9.21 31.99
N GLN A 25 45.94 -7.94 31.85
CA GLN A 25 44.63 -7.50 31.41
C GLN A 25 44.62 -7.29 29.90
N VAL A 26 43.60 -7.84 29.22
CA VAL A 26 43.33 -7.64 27.80
C VAL A 26 42.03 -6.89 27.68
N SER A 27 41.99 -5.81 26.89
CA SER A 27 40.80 -5.01 26.67
C SER A 27 39.83 -5.74 25.78
N GLN A 28 38.53 -5.36 25.88
CA GLN A 28 37.49 -5.89 25.02
C GLN A 28 37.79 -5.59 23.52
N GLY A 29 37.55 -6.57 22.65
CA GLY A 29 37.84 -6.47 21.21
C GLY A 29 39.33 -6.62 20.86
N GLN A 30 40.18 -7.02 21.79
CA GLN A 30 41.60 -7.27 21.57
C GLN A 30 41.97 -8.69 21.95
N ALA A 31 43.02 -9.21 21.34
CA ALA A 31 43.68 -10.45 21.75
C ALA A 31 45.19 -10.25 21.86
N ALA A 32 45.87 -11.14 22.59
CA ALA A 32 47.34 -11.18 22.63
C ALA A 32 47.80 -12.61 22.52
N ILE A 33 48.90 -12.84 21.81
CA ILE A 33 49.50 -14.16 21.65
C ILE A 33 50.63 -14.32 22.63
N ILE A 34 50.65 -15.45 23.31
CA ILE A 34 51.68 -15.84 24.24
C ILE A 34 52.54 -16.94 23.64
N GLU A 35 53.86 -16.70 23.63
CA GLU A 35 54.87 -17.68 23.29
C GLU A 35 55.61 -18.09 24.57
N ARG A 36 55.79 -19.39 24.74
CA ARG A 36 56.64 -19.97 25.78
C ARG A 36 57.88 -20.58 25.15
N LEU A 37 59.01 -20.01 25.45
CA LEU A 37 60.34 -20.46 24.90
C LEU A 37 60.34 -20.51 23.36
N GLY A 38 59.61 -19.55 22.70
CA GLY A 38 59.54 -19.46 21.23
C GLY A 38 58.45 -20.33 20.58
N LYS A 39 57.67 -21.09 21.36
CA LYS A 39 56.57 -21.88 20.86
C LYS A 39 55.22 -21.23 21.27
N TYR A 40 54.24 -21.23 20.38
CA TYR A 40 52.88 -20.80 20.69
C TYR A 40 52.34 -21.59 21.90
N GLN A 41 51.79 -20.89 22.86
CA GLN A 41 51.19 -21.47 24.05
C GLN A 41 49.68 -21.26 24.10
N THR A 42 49.25 -20.02 24.00
CA THR A 42 47.84 -19.67 24.07
C THR A 42 47.57 -18.27 23.49
N THR A 43 46.33 -17.99 23.13
CA THR A 43 45.83 -16.67 22.84
C THR A 43 45.07 -16.15 24.05
N LEU A 44 45.45 -14.97 24.56
CA LEU A 44 44.74 -14.30 25.64
C LEU A 44 43.47 -13.63 25.12
N GLU A 45 42.36 -14.01 25.69
CA GLU A 45 41.06 -13.42 25.42
C GLU A 45 40.83 -12.14 26.25
N PRO A 46 39.83 -11.32 25.94
CA PRO A 46 39.47 -10.15 26.75
C PRO A 46 39.21 -10.51 28.20
N GLY A 47 39.79 -9.73 29.13
CA GLY A 47 39.63 -9.93 30.55
C GLY A 47 40.99 -10.10 31.30
N LEU A 48 40.93 -10.69 32.48
CA LEU A 48 42.10 -10.99 33.29
C LEU A 48 42.66 -12.37 32.94
N ASN A 49 43.93 -12.41 32.54
CA ASN A 49 44.63 -13.62 32.14
C ASN A 49 45.86 -13.82 33.03
N PHE A 50 46.20 -15.08 33.30
CA PHE A 50 47.40 -15.47 34.05
C PHE A 50 48.49 -15.96 33.10
N VAL A 51 49.64 -15.36 33.21
CA VAL A 51 50.82 -15.63 32.37
C VAL A 51 52.00 -15.92 33.28
N ILE A 52 52.81 -16.92 32.98
CA ILE A 52 54.00 -17.27 33.83
C ILE A 52 55.12 -16.28 33.50
N PRO A 53 55.46 -15.36 34.44
CA PRO A 53 56.51 -14.41 34.18
C PRO A 53 57.87 -15.16 33.96
N PHE A 54 58.76 -14.55 33.18
CA PHE A 54 60.04 -15.04 32.67
C PHE A 54 59.96 -16.09 31.56
N PHE A 55 58.98 -16.99 31.54
CA PHE A 55 58.83 -18.04 30.49
C PHE A 55 57.95 -17.63 29.38
N ASP A 56 56.86 -16.91 29.68
CA ASP A 56 55.85 -16.49 28.73
C ASP A 56 56.14 -15.08 28.25
N LYS A 57 56.20 -14.92 26.93
CA LYS A 57 56.41 -13.63 26.27
C LYS A 57 55.24 -13.33 25.35
N GLN A 58 54.78 -12.08 25.35
CA GLN A 58 53.81 -11.63 24.39
C GLN A 58 54.49 -11.42 23.04
N LYS A 59 53.90 -11.99 21.99
CA LYS A 59 54.39 -11.82 20.61
C LYS A 59 54.13 -10.39 20.14
N ILE A 60 55.14 -9.81 19.46
CA ILE A 60 54.97 -8.54 18.74
C ILE A 60 54.27 -8.82 17.43
N VAL A 61 53.13 -8.15 17.22
CA VAL A 61 52.22 -8.40 16.10
C VAL A 61 51.93 -7.13 15.27
N LYS A 62 52.88 -6.21 15.26
CA LYS A 62 52.77 -4.91 14.59
C LYS A 62 52.30 -4.99 13.11
N ALA A 63 52.71 -6.01 12.40
CA ALA A 63 52.39 -6.21 10.99
C ALA A 63 50.96 -6.72 10.74
N VAL A 64 50.19 -7.04 11.79
CA VAL A 64 48.84 -7.60 11.71
C VAL A 64 47.80 -6.50 11.83
N ASN A 65 48.11 -5.42 12.52
CA ASN A 65 47.17 -4.29 12.74
C ASN A 65 47.41 -3.14 11.79
N MET A 66 46.34 -2.56 11.29
CA MET A 66 46.38 -1.26 10.59
C MET A 66 46.37 -0.07 11.57
N SER A 67 45.81 -0.28 12.76
CA SER A 67 45.71 0.78 13.79
C SER A 67 47.02 1.02 14.47
N THR A 68 47.48 2.26 14.46
CA THR A 68 48.69 2.74 15.17
C THR A 68 48.44 2.99 16.64
N ASP A 69 47.21 2.96 17.12
CA ASP A 69 46.83 3.32 18.49
C ASP A 69 46.95 2.14 19.49
N LEU A 70 47.18 0.93 18.96
CA LEU A 70 47.30 -0.26 19.78
C LEU A 70 48.76 -0.57 20.11
N PRO A 71 49.05 -1.11 21.32
CA PRO A 71 50.33 -1.65 21.63
C PRO A 71 50.75 -2.72 20.61
N ASP A 72 52.00 -2.74 20.24
CA ASP A 72 52.59 -3.66 19.24
C ASP A 72 52.39 -5.17 19.57
N ASN A 73 51.95 -5.51 20.78
CA ASN A 73 51.70 -6.87 21.24
C ASN A 73 50.22 -7.24 21.36
N ARG A 74 49.34 -6.43 20.79
CA ARG A 74 47.87 -6.64 20.76
C ARG A 74 47.37 -6.78 19.34
N ILE A 75 46.35 -7.61 19.17
CA ILE A 75 45.61 -7.80 17.90
C ILE A 75 44.25 -7.21 18.09
N ASP A 76 43.80 -6.37 17.15
CA ASP A 76 42.43 -5.84 17.10
C ASP A 76 41.51 -6.86 16.42
N LEU A 77 40.47 -7.28 17.16
CA LEU A 77 39.45 -8.22 16.67
C LEU A 77 38.21 -7.52 16.12
N ARG A 78 38.19 -6.20 16.18
CA ARG A 78 37.09 -5.42 15.61
C ARG A 78 37.22 -5.35 14.09
N GLU A 79 36.15 -4.99 13.42
CA GLU A 79 36.18 -4.70 12.00
C GLU A 79 37.16 -3.56 11.71
N GLN A 80 38.03 -3.76 10.73
CA GLN A 80 39.03 -2.82 10.29
C GLN A 80 38.81 -2.48 8.81
N ILE A 81 39.19 -1.26 8.46
CA ILE A 81 39.05 -0.75 7.07
C ILE A 81 40.48 -0.64 6.50
N MET A 82 40.63 -1.24 5.32
CA MET A 82 41.87 -1.11 4.54
C MET A 82 41.56 -0.32 3.28
N ASP A 83 42.25 0.78 3.14
CA ASP A 83 42.23 1.58 1.94
C ASP A 83 43.21 1.02 0.91
N ILE A 84 42.70 0.64 -0.26
CA ILE A 84 43.48 0.21 -1.43
C ILE A 84 43.59 1.42 -2.33
N PRO A 85 44.76 2.08 -2.40
CA PRO A 85 44.90 3.30 -3.17
C PRO A 85 44.60 3.08 -4.66
N GLU A 86 44.24 4.15 -5.31
CA GLU A 86 43.96 4.19 -6.75
C GLU A 86 44.99 3.38 -7.55
N GLN A 87 44.48 2.49 -8.36
CA GLN A 87 45.31 1.71 -9.26
C GLN A 87 44.80 1.75 -10.69
N GLU A 88 45.69 1.80 -11.63
CA GLU A 88 45.38 1.71 -13.03
C GLU A 88 45.03 0.29 -13.44
N VAL A 89 43.84 0.12 -14.03
CA VAL A 89 43.34 -1.13 -14.61
C VAL A 89 42.94 -0.90 -16.08
N ILE A 90 42.95 -1.97 -16.84
CA ILE A 90 42.54 -1.94 -18.26
C ILE A 90 41.34 -2.85 -18.41
N SER A 91 40.25 -2.30 -18.92
CA SER A 91 39.04 -3.07 -19.21
C SER A 91 39.19 -3.94 -20.44
N LYS A 92 38.23 -4.84 -20.67
CA LYS A 92 38.21 -5.73 -21.84
C LYS A 92 38.15 -4.98 -23.16
N ASP A 93 37.54 -3.82 -23.21
CA ASP A 93 37.49 -2.90 -24.36
C ASP A 93 38.73 -2.01 -24.48
N ASN A 94 39.84 -2.36 -23.78
CA ASN A 94 41.14 -1.71 -23.78
C ASN A 94 41.15 -0.23 -23.34
N ILE A 95 40.19 0.10 -22.41
CA ILE A 95 40.13 1.43 -21.80
C ILE A 95 40.87 1.39 -20.46
N ARG A 96 41.78 2.36 -20.25
CA ARG A 96 42.48 2.56 -18.99
C ARG A 96 41.56 3.32 -18.04
N MET A 97 41.47 2.87 -16.79
CA MET A 97 40.72 3.54 -15.75
C MET A 97 41.45 3.44 -14.40
N GLN A 98 41.17 4.38 -13.52
CA GLN A 98 41.64 4.31 -12.13
C GLN A 98 40.52 3.82 -11.26
N VAL A 99 40.85 2.88 -10.38
CA VAL A 99 39.87 2.26 -9.44
C VAL A 99 40.40 2.39 -8.04
N ASP A 100 39.55 2.93 -7.18
CA ASP A 100 39.78 3.06 -5.75
C ASP A 100 38.81 2.16 -4.97
N THR A 101 39.31 1.47 -3.93
CA THR A 101 38.56 0.40 -3.26
C THR A 101 38.83 0.35 -1.76
N LEU A 102 37.79 0.16 -0.98
CA LEU A 102 37.87 -0.14 0.45
C LEU A 102 37.59 -1.61 0.72
N VAL A 103 38.39 -2.20 1.57
CA VAL A 103 38.22 -3.57 2.06
C VAL A 103 37.96 -3.54 3.55
N PHE A 104 36.82 -4.07 3.95
CA PHE A 104 36.42 -4.24 5.35
C PHE A 104 36.72 -5.67 5.76
N TYR A 105 37.55 -5.84 6.76
CA TYR A 105 38.00 -7.14 7.22
C TYR A 105 38.01 -7.24 8.74
N GLN A 106 37.97 -8.45 9.24
CA GLN A 106 38.01 -8.76 10.67
C GLN A 106 38.92 -9.98 10.92
N ILE A 107 39.74 -9.90 11.96
CA ILE A 107 40.56 -11.04 12.40
C ILE A 107 39.71 -11.92 13.30
N ILE A 108 39.41 -13.15 12.84
CA ILE A 108 38.66 -14.13 13.61
C ILE A 108 39.54 -15.06 14.37
N GLU A 109 40.64 -15.53 13.73
CA GLU A 109 41.58 -16.44 14.33
C GLU A 109 42.97 -15.79 14.49
N PRO A 110 43.27 -15.15 15.64
CA PRO A 110 44.53 -14.45 15.88
C PRO A 110 45.79 -15.34 15.69
N TYR A 111 45.68 -16.61 16.04
CA TYR A 111 46.76 -17.56 15.85
C TYR A 111 47.20 -17.68 14.38
N LYS A 112 46.23 -17.93 13.49
CA LYS A 112 46.46 -18.06 12.04
C LYS A 112 47.01 -16.77 11.44
N SER A 113 46.48 -15.62 11.86
CA SER A 113 46.89 -14.31 11.32
C SER A 113 48.36 -13.96 11.64
N VAL A 114 48.92 -14.58 12.64
CA VAL A 114 50.31 -14.31 13.07
C VAL A 114 51.31 -15.37 12.59
N TYR A 115 50.89 -16.64 12.49
CA TYR A 115 51.80 -17.73 12.16
C TYR A 115 51.70 -18.29 10.74
N GLU A 116 50.53 -18.17 10.10
CA GLU A 116 50.37 -18.68 8.74
C GLU A 116 50.86 -17.67 7.68
N ILE A 117 50.97 -16.39 8.04
CA ILE A 117 51.41 -15.34 7.12
C ILE A 117 52.25 -14.29 7.87
N SER A 118 53.32 -13.82 7.26
CA SER A 118 54.22 -12.83 7.90
C SER A 118 53.63 -11.41 7.95
N SER A 119 52.81 -11.02 6.96
CA SER A 119 52.19 -9.70 6.88
C SER A 119 50.85 -9.79 6.19
N PRO A 120 49.77 -10.10 6.95
CA PRO A 120 48.42 -10.27 6.38
C PRO A 120 47.90 -9.01 5.70
N VAL A 121 48.08 -7.84 6.29
CA VAL A 121 47.66 -6.55 5.74
C VAL A 121 48.24 -6.31 4.34
N TYR A 122 49.56 -6.53 4.21
CA TYR A 122 50.22 -6.37 2.92
C TYR A 122 49.76 -7.41 1.91
N ALA A 123 49.55 -8.65 2.33
CA ALA A 123 49.09 -9.72 1.46
C ALA A 123 47.68 -9.46 0.95
N ILE A 124 46.75 -9.04 1.82
CA ILE A 124 45.37 -8.66 1.43
C ILE A 124 45.44 -7.52 0.42
N LYS A 125 46.27 -6.49 0.66
CA LYS A 125 46.44 -5.38 -0.27
C LYS A 125 46.86 -5.84 -1.65
N GLN A 126 47.91 -6.66 -1.74
CA GLN A 126 48.45 -7.17 -3.01
C GLN A 126 47.43 -8.08 -3.73
N LEU A 127 46.75 -8.94 -2.98
CA LEU A 127 45.72 -9.82 -3.49
C LEU A 127 44.57 -9.01 -4.05
N SER A 128 44.09 -8.00 -3.30
CA SER A 128 43.02 -7.10 -3.73
C SER A 128 43.37 -6.40 -5.04
N GLN A 129 44.56 -5.82 -5.13
CA GLN A 129 45.03 -5.13 -6.34
C GLN A 129 45.07 -6.06 -7.56
N THR A 130 45.54 -7.29 -7.39
CA THR A 130 45.59 -8.27 -8.47
C THR A 130 44.18 -8.74 -8.86
N THR A 131 43.32 -8.98 -7.91
CA THR A 131 41.94 -9.44 -8.16
C THR A 131 41.12 -8.34 -8.83
N ILE A 132 41.24 -7.07 -8.41
CA ILE A 132 40.64 -5.91 -9.07
C ILE A 132 41.05 -5.87 -10.52
N ARG A 133 42.35 -5.95 -10.82
CA ARG A 133 42.87 -5.93 -12.20
C ARG A 133 42.27 -7.05 -13.04
N ASN A 134 42.16 -8.25 -12.49
CA ASN A 134 41.61 -9.39 -13.22
C ASN A 134 40.13 -9.20 -13.52
N ILE A 135 39.29 -8.81 -12.51
CA ILE A 135 37.86 -8.62 -12.69
C ILE A 135 37.57 -7.52 -13.71
N PHE A 136 38.23 -6.37 -13.60
CA PHE A 136 38.03 -5.28 -14.54
C PHE A 136 38.55 -5.63 -15.95
N GLY A 137 39.59 -6.45 -16.07
CA GLY A 137 40.08 -6.96 -17.34
C GLY A 137 39.12 -7.89 -18.09
N GLU A 138 38.17 -8.48 -17.38
CA GLU A 138 37.10 -9.33 -17.95
C GLU A 138 35.84 -8.57 -18.37
N MET A 139 35.68 -7.32 -17.93
CA MET A 139 34.45 -6.52 -18.10
C MET A 139 34.70 -5.31 -19.01
N ASP A 140 33.66 -4.92 -19.75
CA ASP A 140 33.64 -3.68 -20.50
C ASP A 140 33.41 -2.49 -19.56
N LEU A 141 33.81 -1.27 -19.98
CA LEU A 141 33.65 -0.07 -19.14
C LEU A 141 32.23 0.18 -18.70
N ASP A 142 31.25 0.12 -19.60
CA ASP A 142 29.85 0.36 -19.30
C ASP A 142 29.31 -0.62 -18.25
N THR A 143 29.70 -1.88 -18.36
CA THR A 143 29.35 -2.92 -17.37
C THR A 143 30.02 -2.65 -16.03
N SER A 144 31.28 -2.23 -16.03
CA SER A 144 32.04 -1.92 -14.81
C SER A 144 31.42 -0.74 -14.03
N LEU A 145 30.88 0.26 -14.73
CA LEU A 145 30.20 1.40 -14.12
C LEU A 145 28.82 1.08 -13.57
N SER A 146 28.09 0.15 -14.23
CA SER A 146 26.70 -0.18 -13.89
C SER A 146 26.57 -1.36 -12.93
N ALA A 147 27.55 -2.28 -12.87
CA ALA A 147 27.47 -3.53 -12.11
C ALA A 147 28.37 -3.54 -10.85
N ARG A 148 28.54 -2.39 -10.19
CA ARG A 148 29.41 -2.23 -9.00
C ARG A 148 29.11 -3.25 -7.92
N ASP A 149 27.85 -3.51 -7.62
CA ASP A 149 27.44 -4.47 -6.58
C ASP A 149 27.93 -5.89 -6.92
N SER A 150 27.79 -6.31 -8.16
CA SER A 150 28.28 -7.62 -8.62
C SER A 150 29.79 -7.73 -8.54
N ILE A 151 30.53 -6.65 -8.83
CA ILE A 151 31.99 -6.60 -8.71
C ILE A 151 32.38 -6.68 -7.24
N ASN A 152 31.74 -5.94 -6.35
CA ASN A 152 31.97 -5.95 -4.92
C ASN A 152 31.79 -7.35 -4.33
N ASP A 153 30.69 -8.04 -4.69
CA ASP A 153 30.41 -9.40 -4.24
C ASP A 153 31.45 -10.41 -4.76
N ARG A 154 31.84 -10.29 -6.01
CA ARG A 154 32.87 -11.15 -6.62
C ARG A 154 34.23 -10.93 -5.99
N LEU A 155 34.62 -9.67 -5.76
CA LEU A 155 35.85 -9.31 -5.03
C LEU A 155 35.83 -9.90 -3.63
N ARG A 156 34.75 -9.68 -2.88
CA ARG A 156 34.58 -10.21 -1.53
C ARG A 156 34.75 -11.72 -1.50
N SER A 157 34.09 -12.45 -2.39
CA SER A 157 34.16 -13.92 -2.42
C SER A 157 35.56 -14.44 -2.67
N ILE A 158 36.29 -13.87 -3.65
CA ILE A 158 37.66 -14.30 -3.97
C ILE A 158 38.64 -13.97 -2.84
N LEU A 159 38.49 -12.76 -2.26
CA LEU A 159 39.37 -12.35 -1.15
C LEU A 159 39.11 -13.15 0.10
N ASP A 160 37.84 -13.40 0.46
CA ASP A 160 37.44 -14.17 1.65
C ASP A 160 37.98 -15.62 1.59
N GLU A 161 37.82 -16.30 0.45
CA GLU A 161 38.34 -17.63 0.21
C GLU A 161 39.88 -17.68 0.38
N ALA A 162 40.58 -16.67 -0.09
CA ALA A 162 42.05 -16.63 0.03
C ALA A 162 42.52 -16.31 1.45
N THR A 163 41.80 -15.45 2.18
CA THR A 163 42.16 -14.95 3.51
C THR A 163 41.73 -15.88 4.64
N ASP A 164 40.77 -16.78 4.40
CA ASP A 164 40.28 -17.76 5.38
C ASP A 164 41.44 -18.60 5.99
N LYS A 165 42.40 -18.95 5.17
CA LYS A 165 43.63 -19.68 5.62
C LYS A 165 44.44 -18.92 6.67
N TRP A 166 44.34 -17.60 6.64
CA TRP A 166 45.04 -16.70 7.57
C TRP A 166 44.18 -16.32 8.77
N GLY A 167 42.96 -16.89 8.88
CA GLY A 167 42.02 -16.57 9.96
C GLY A 167 41.47 -15.16 9.91
N ILE A 168 41.37 -14.58 8.71
CA ILE A 168 40.87 -13.23 8.44
C ILE A 168 39.68 -13.35 7.54
N LYS A 169 38.58 -12.75 7.97
CA LYS A 169 37.34 -12.71 7.23
C LYS A 169 37.19 -11.37 6.51
N ILE A 170 36.87 -11.41 5.24
CA ILE A 170 36.47 -10.23 4.49
C ILE A 170 34.96 -10.04 4.63
N ILE A 171 34.57 -8.96 5.30
CA ILE A 171 33.15 -8.64 5.56
C ILE A 171 32.50 -8.13 4.30
N ARG A 172 33.13 -7.12 3.68
CA ARG A 172 32.67 -6.50 2.44
C ARG A 172 33.83 -5.81 1.72
N VAL A 173 33.63 -5.60 0.44
CA VAL A 173 34.51 -4.81 -0.40
C VAL A 173 33.68 -3.75 -1.10
N GLU A 174 34.14 -2.53 -1.13
CA GLU A 174 33.44 -1.41 -1.75
C GLU A 174 34.36 -0.66 -2.70
N ILE A 175 33.92 -0.54 -3.95
CA ILE A 175 34.57 0.32 -4.92
C ILE A 175 34.11 1.75 -4.63
N GLN A 176 35.07 2.63 -4.31
CA GLN A 176 34.78 4.06 -4.08
C GLN A 176 34.54 4.77 -5.42
N ASP A 177 35.56 4.80 -6.26
CA ASP A 177 35.52 5.47 -7.55
C ASP A 177 36.06 4.62 -8.69
N ILE A 178 35.46 4.80 -9.87
CA ILE A 178 35.94 4.30 -11.14
C ILE A 178 36.10 5.52 -12.04
N ILE A 179 37.32 5.90 -12.31
CA ILE A 179 37.65 7.12 -13.04
C ILE A 179 38.18 6.76 -14.45
N PRO A 180 37.36 6.91 -15.49
CA PRO A 180 37.78 6.75 -16.86
C PRO A 180 38.63 7.94 -17.34
N PRO A 181 39.35 7.85 -18.47
CA PRO A 181 40.03 8.98 -19.08
C PRO A 181 39.09 10.16 -19.33
N ILE A 182 39.64 11.39 -19.19
CA ILE A 182 38.84 12.62 -19.27
C ILE A 182 38.13 12.75 -20.64
N GLU A 183 38.82 12.41 -21.73
CA GLU A 183 38.24 12.49 -23.08
C GLU A 183 37.01 11.58 -23.26
N LEU A 184 37.09 10.40 -22.67
CA LEU A 184 35.98 9.45 -22.72
C LEU A 184 34.84 9.85 -21.79
N LYS A 185 35.15 10.38 -20.60
CA LYS A 185 34.17 10.91 -19.66
C LYS A 185 33.31 11.99 -20.30
N ASP A 186 33.90 12.92 -21.02
CA ASP A 186 33.19 13.99 -21.74
C ASP A 186 32.30 13.45 -22.86
N ALA A 187 32.81 12.47 -23.62
CA ALA A 187 32.00 11.81 -24.67
C ALA A 187 30.81 11.05 -24.10
N MET A 188 31.03 10.26 -23.06
CA MET A 188 29.95 9.53 -22.32
C MET A 188 28.93 10.49 -21.74
N GLN A 189 29.36 11.61 -21.16
CA GLN A 189 28.43 12.60 -20.60
C GLN A 189 27.53 13.18 -21.70
N LYS A 190 28.09 13.53 -22.87
CA LYS A 190 27.30 14.00 -24.01
C LYS A 190 26.31 12.93 -24.51
N GLN A 191 26.78 11.69 -24.62
CA GLN A 191 25.93 10.56 -25.01
C GLN A 191 24.79 10.34 -24.00
N MET A 192 25.07 10.32 -22.68
CA MET A 192 24.09 10.18 -21.63
C MET A 192 23.04 11.30 -21.66
N VAL A 193 23.47 12.56 -21.87
CA VAL A 193 22.54 13.70 -22.02
C VAL A 193 21.64 13.51 -23.25
N ALA A 194 22.19 13.10 -24.38
CA ALA A 194 21.41 12.84 -25.58
C ALA A 194 20.41 11.67 -25.40
N GLU A 195 20.84 10.60 -24.75
CA GLU A 195 19.97 9.46 -24.47
C GLU A 195 18.86 9.82 -23.48
N ARG A 196 19.18 10.57 -22.41
CA ARG A 196 18.16 11.08 -21.47
C ARG A 196 17.14 11.96 -22.18
N ALA A 197 17.60 12.89 -23.01
CA ALA A 197 16.72 13.75 -23.81
C ALA A 197 15.84 12.95 -24.80
N LYS A 198 16.37 11.87 -25.37
CA LYS A 198 15.59 10.95 -26.21
C LYS A 198 14.53 10.21 -25.39
N ARG A 199 14.90 9.64 -24.24
CA ARG A 199 13.96 8.94 -23.33
C ARG A 199 12.87 9.88 -22.83
N GLU A 200 13.24 11.11 -22.46
CA GLU A 200 12.29 12.14 -22.04
C GLU A 200 11.24 12.42 -23.12
N LYS A 201 11.69 12.64 -24.37
CA LYS A 201 10.78 12.85 -25.51
C LYS A 201 9.85 11.67 -25.76
N ILE A 202 10.36 10.43 -25.63
CA ILE A 202 9.54 9.21 -25.79
C ILE A 202 8.50 9.14 -24.67
N THR A 203 8.92 9.33 -23.41
CA THR A 203 8.02 9.28 -22.25
C THR A 203 6.94 10.37 -22.32
N LEU A 204 7.29 11.59 -22.73
CA LEU A 204 6.33 12.66 -22.94
C LEU A 204 5.32 12.32 -24.05
N ALA A 205 5.80 11.79 -25.18
CA ALA A 205 4.92 11.39 -26.28
C ALA A 205 3.98 10.22 -25.88
N GLU A 206 4.47 9.27 -25.10
CA GLU A 206 3.67 8.18 -24.56
C GLU A 206 2.61 8.70 -23.54
N ALA A 207 3.01 9.64 -22.68
CA ALA A 207 2.11 10.29 -21.74
C ALA A 207 1.01 11.09 -22.44
N ASP A 208 1.37 11.85 -23.47
CA ASP A 208 0.41 12.60 -24.30
C ASP A 208 -0.56 11.66 -25.03
N LYS A 209 -0.03 10.56 -25.60
CA LYS A 209 -0.86 9.53 -26.23
C LYS A 209 -1.85 8.92 -25.21
N GLN A 210 -1.37 8.55 -24.04
CA GLN A 210 -2.19 7.95 -23.00
C GLN A 210 -3.27 8.93 -22.51
N LYS A 211 -2.89 10.20 -22.33
CA LYS A 211 -3.83 11.26 -21.98
C LYS A 211 -4.93 11.38 -23.03
N ASN A 212 -4.58 11.46 -24.33
CA ASN A 212 -5.56 11.58 -25.40
C ASN A 212 -6.51 10.37 -25.47
N ILE A 213 -6.00 9.16 -25.19
CA ILE A 213 -6.83 7.95 -25.10
C ILE A 213 -7.82 8.05 -23.95
N LEU A 214 -7.33 8.40 -22.74
CA LEU A 214 -8.17 8.53 -21.55
C LEU A 214 -9.23 9.64 -21.70
N ASP A 215 -8.85 10.77 -22.31
CA ASP A 215 -9.79 11.86 -22.60
C ASP A 215 -10.90 11.41 -23.58
N ALA A 216 -10.51 10.69 -24.65
CA ALA A 216 -11.47 10.14 -25.60
C ALA A 216 -12.39 9.07 -24.98
N GLU A 217 -11.85 8.19 -24.16
CA GLU A 217 -12.63 7.20 -23.40
C GLU A 217 -13.58 7.89 -22.40
N GLY A 218 -13.11 8.92 -21.70
CA GLY A 218 -13.92 9.72 -20.79
C GLY A 218 -15.11 10.40 -21.50
N ILE A 219 -14.87 11.00 -22.67
CA ILE A 219 -15.92 11.60 -23.50
C ILE A 219 -16.92 10.55 -23.97
N LYS A 220 -16.43 9.41 -24.47
CA LYS A 220 -17.28 8.28 -24.88
C LYS A 220 -18.15 7.78 -23.73
N GLN A 221 -17.55 7.56 -22.57
CA GLN A 221 -18.27 7.07 -21.38
C GLN A 221 -19.32 8.08 -20.91
N LYS A 222 -18.99 9.38 -20.94
CA LYS A 222 -19.95 10.45 -20.65
C LYS A 222 -21.17 10.41 -21.59
N GLN A 223 -20.91 10.29 -22.88
CA GLN A 223 -22.01 10.22 -23.89
C GLN A 223 -22.88 8.98 -23.69
N ILE A 224 -22.29 7.84 -23.37
CA ILE A 224 -23.03 6.60 -23.07
C ILE A 224 -23.92 6.80 -21.84
N LEU A 225 -23.37 7.34 -20.75
CA LEU A 225 -24.11 7.58 -19.51
C LEU A 225 -25.25 8.62 -19.69
N GLU A 226 -25.00 9.67 -20.47
CA GLU A 226 -26.01 10.67 -20.82
C GLU A 226 -27.16 10.05 -21.64
N ALA A 227 -26.82 9.22 -22.64
CA ALA A 227 -27.84 8.52 -23.45
C ALA A 227 -28.61 7.47 -22.63
N GLU A 228 -27.97 6.72 -21.78
CA GLU A 228 -28.65 5.79 -20.87
C GLU A 228 -29.52 6.51 -19.85
N GLY A 229 -29.06 7.64 -19.32
CA GLY A 229 -29.83 8.47 -18.40
C GLY A 229 -31.08 9.05 -19.07
N ALA A 230 -30.93 9.55 -20.29
CA ALA A 230 -32.07 10.04 -21.09
C ALA A 230 -33.09 8.92 -21.39
N ASN A 231 -32.61 7.75 -21.80
CA ASN A 231 -33.48 6.59 -22.04
C ASN A 231 -34.21 6.14 -20.77
N LYS A 232 -33.51 6.06 -19.63
CA LYS A 232 -34.14 5.72 -18.34
C LYS A 232 -35.21 6.76 -17.94
N ALA A 233 -34.91 8.04 -18.14
CA ALA A 233 -35.88 9.11 -17.86
C ALA A 233 -37.16 8.96 -18.73
N VAL A 234 -37.02 8.67 -20.03
CA VAL A 234 -38.17 8.44 -20.93
C VAL A 234 -38.96 7.19 -20.48
N ILE A 235 -38.31 6.12 -20.15
CA ILE A 235 -38.98 4.89 -19.66
C ILE A 235 -39.73 5.16 -18.36
N LEU A 236 -39.09 5.85 -17.40
CA LEU A 236 -39.73 6.20 -16.13
C LEU A 236 -40.95 7.13 -16.30
N THR A 237 -40.84 8.12 -17.17
CA THR A 237 -41.97 9.01 -17.47
C THR A 237 -43.13 8.27 -18.13
N ALA A 238 -42.83 7.40 -19.12
CA ALA A 238 -43.83 6.56 -19.74
C ALA A 238 -44.50 5.58 -18.76
N GLN A 239 -43.71 5.02 -17.83
CA GLN A 239 -44.22 4.11 -16.80
C GLN A 239 -45.08 4.85 -15.77
N ALA A 240 -44.65 6.05 -15.38
CA ALA A 240 -45.44 6.92 -14.49
C ALA A 240 -46.77 7.33 -15.13
N GLU A 241 -46.76 7.68 -16.43
CA GLU A 241 -48.00 8.03 -17.18
C GLU A 241 -48.92 6.83 -17.33
N LYS A 242 -48.37 5.64 -17.62
CA LYS A 242 -49.16 4.39 -17.64
C LYS A 242 -49.81 4.13 -16.28
N ASN A 243 -49.04 4.20 -15.20
CA ASN A 243 -49.54 3.97 -13.84
C ASN A 243 -50.61 4.99 -13.45
N LYS A 244 -50.39 6.26 -13.82
CA LYS A 244 -51.38 7.31 -13.63
C LYS A 244 -52.71 6.97 -14.33
N ARG A 245 -52.66 6.59 -15.62
CA ARG A 245 -53.88 6.19 -16.38
C ARG A 245 -54.56 4.96 -15.77
N VAL A 246 -53.80 4.00 -15.31
CA VAL A 246 -54.36 2.80 -14.63
C VAL A 246 -55.08 3.21 -13.34
N LEU A 247 -54.45 4.02 -12.51
CA LEU A 247 -55.02 4.50 -11.24
C LEU A 247 -56.25 5.37 -11.45
N GLU A 248 -56.23 6.23 -12.48
CA GLU A 248 -57.41 7.04 -12.90
C GLU A 248 -58.55 6.13 -13.34
N ALA A 249 -58.29 5.12 -14.18
CA ALA A 249 -59.33 4.17 -14.63
C ALA A 249 -59.86 3.28 -13.49
N GLU A 250 -59.00 2.86 -12.57
CA GLU A 250 -59.41 2.13 -11.35
C GLU A 250 -60.27 3.03 -10.44
N GLY A 251 -59.87 4.29 -10.25
CA GLY A 251 -60.63 5.27 -9.50
C GLY A 251 -62.00 5.55 -10.11
N GLU A 252 -62.05 5.72 -11.43
CA GLU A 252 -63.36 5.89 -12.15
C GLU A 252 -64.24 4.63 -12.01
N SER A 253 -63.65 3.43 -12.20
CA SER A 253 -64.37 2.16 -12.05
C SER A 253 -64.94 2.00 -10.63
N HIS A 254 -64.11 2.35 -9.62
CA HIS A 254 -64.55 2.27 -8.20
C HIS A 254 -65.63 3.30 -7.90
N SER A 255 -65.51 4.53 -8.44
CA SER A 255 -66.55 5.56 -8.30
C SER A 255 -67.87 5.13 -8.96
N ILE A 256 -67.79 4.55 -10.18
CA ILE A 256 -68.99 4.05 -10.86
C ILE A 256 -69.64 2.89 -10.06
N LYS A 257 -68.85 1.98 -9.48
CA LYS A 257 -69.38 0.91 -8.66
C LYS A 257 -70.07 1.46 -7.38
N MET A 258 -69.47 2.41 -6.70
CA MET A 258 -70.05 3.03 -5.53
C MET A 258 -71.36 3.76 -5.85
N VAL A 259 -71.40 4.43 -6.97
CA VAL A 259 -72.63 5.09 -7.43
C VAL A 259 -73.71 4.05 -7.77
N GLN A 260 -73.35 2.94 -8.43
CA GLN A 260 -74.30 1.86 -8.74
C GLN A 260 -74.83 1.15 -7.47
N GLU A 261 -73.95 0.90 -6.48
CA GLU A 261 -74.34 0.34 -5.17
C GLU A 261 -75.29 1.31 -4.43
N ALA A 262 -74.95 2.58 -4.37
CA ALA A 262 -75.81 3.58 -3.74
C ALA A 262 -77.16 3.72 -4.46
N VAL A 263 -77.19 3.63 -5.80
CA VAL A 263 -78.44 3.62 -6.58
C VAL A 263 -79.23 2.33 -6.31
N ALA A 264 -78.56 1.17 -6.20
CA ALA A 264 -79.24 -0.10 -5.89
C ALA A 264 -79.83 -0.08 -4.49
N GLU A 265 -79.12 0.40 -3.47
CA GLU A 265 -79.63 0.58 -2.10
C GLU A 265 -80.79 1.59 -2.09
N GLY A 266 -80.68 2.67 -2.84
CA GLY A 266 -81.78 3.62 -3.00
C GLY A 266 -83.06 3.01 -3.65
N LEU A 267 -82.87 2.16 -4.67
CA LEU A 267 -83.95 1.42 -5.32
C LEU A 267 -84.57 0.35 -4.39
N ASP A 268 -83.82 -0.33 -3.61
CA ASP A 268 -84.30 -1.30 -2.62
C ASP A 268 -85.10 -0.59 -1.49
N ALA A 269 -84.59 0.55 -1.02
CA ALA A 269 -85.31 1.38 -0.06
C ALA A 269 -86.64 1.88 -0.61
N VAL A 270 -86.73 2.26 -1.89
CA VAL A 270 -87.94 2.67 -2.57
C VAL A 270 -88.89 1.49 -2.78
N ARG A 271 -88.39 0.32 -3.12
CA ARG A 271 -89.16 -0.92 -3.26
C ARG A 271 -89.80 -1.33 -1.93
N ASP A 272 -89.16 -1.15 -0.83
CA ASP A 272 -89.69 -1.43 0.53
C ASP A 272 -90.87 -0.45 0.87
N VAL A 273 -90.73 0.78 0.43
CA VAL A 273 -91.79 1.79 0.62
C VAL A 273 -93.01 1.55 -0.33
N LEU A 274 -92.75 1.17 -1.59
CA LEU A 274 -93.76 0.85 -2.53
C LEU A 274 -94.56 -0.41 -2.23
N GLY A 275 -93.90 -1.42 -1.59
CA GLY A 275 -94.60 -2.61 -1.18
C GLY A 275 -95.65 -2.41 -0.06
N LYS A 276 -95.81 -1.18 0.43
CA LYS A 276 -96.73 -0.78 1.49
C LYS A 276 -97.85 0.19 0.98
N THR A 277 -97.85 0.56 -0.30
CA THR A 277 -98.82 1.56 -0.76
C THR A 277 -99.45 1.12 -2.12
N ASP A 278 -100.74 0.75 -2.09
CA ASP A 278 -101.56 0.46 -3.23
C ASP A 278 -102.06 1.82 -3.87
N GLY A 279 -101.63 2.09 -5.12
CA GLY A 279 -102.25 3.22 -5.83
C GLY A 279 -101.32 3.90 -6.83
N ILE A 280 -101.84 4.81 -7.60
CA ILE A 280 -101.33 5.59 -8.75
C ILE A 280 -100.02 6.35 -8.40
N GLU A 281 -99.73 6.57 -7.15
CA GLU A 281 -98.50 7.25 -6.70
C GLU A 281 -97.22 6.44 -6.97
N GLY A 282 -97.28 5.11 -7.11
CA GLY A 282 -96.20 4.26 -7.45
C GLY A 282 -95.66 4.45 -8.88
N VAL A 283 -96.53 4.80 -9.82
CA VAL A 283 -96.18 4.97 -11.23
C VAL A 283 -95.36 6.27 -11.45
N VAL A 284 -95.71 7.32 -10.74
CA VAL A 284 -95.04 8.65 -10.84
C VAL A 284 -93.66 8.55 -10.19
N LEU A 285 -93.51 7.74 -9.12
CA LEU A 285 -92.24 7.55 -8.47
C LEU A 285 -91.28 6.71 -9.30
N ILE A 286 -91.76 5.69 -10.02
CA ILE A 286 -90.99 4.92 -11.00
C ILE A 286 -90.47 5.77 -12.13
N GLU A 287 -91.27 6.72 -12.62
CA GLU A 287 -90.86 7.58 -13.71
C GLU A 287 -89.86 8.67 -13.31
N THR A 288 -89.95 9.17 -12.07
CA THR A 288 -88.98 10.09 -11.50
C THR A 288 -87.62 9.35 -11.18
N LEU A 289 -87.63 8.07 -10.81
CA LEU A 289 -86.45 7.26 -10.63
C LEU A 289 -85.75 6.87 -11.93
N LYS A 290 -86.52 6.63 -13.02
CA LYS A 290 -85.96 6.44 -14.37
C LYS A 290 -85.20 7.69 -14.83
N THR A 291 -85.84 8.88 -14.65
CA THR A 291 -85.18 10.15 -14.98
C THR A 291 -83.95 10.43 -14.15
N GLN A 292 -83.94 10.08 -12.85
CA GLN A 292 -82.73 10.15 -12.01
C GLN A 292 -81.63 9.15 -12.45
N GLN A 293 -82.05 7.95 -12.92
CA GLN A 293 -81.07 6.96 -13.43
C GLN A 293 -80.47 7.41 -14.79
N GLU A 294 -81.20 8.07 -15.63
CA GLU A 294 -80.64 8.67 -16.86
C GLU A 294 -79.74 9.86 -16.57
N ILE A 295 -80.02 10.68 -15.56
CA ILE A 295 -79.21 11.77 -15.11
C ILE A 295 -77.93 11.20 -14.49
N ALA A 296 -78.03 10.15 -13.68
CA ALA A 296 -76.84 9.47 -13.11
C ALA A 296 -75.95 8.80 -14.18
N LYS A 297 -76.50 8.20 -15.20
CA LYS A 297 -75.80 7.69 -16.37
C LYS A 297 -75.10 8.79 -17.18
N SER A 298 -75.70 9.94 -17.36
CA SER A 298 -75.15 11.09 -18.07
C SER A 298 -74.00 11.73 -17.23
N LEU A 299 -74.05 11.70 -15.91
CA LEU A 299 -73.03 12.16 -15.02
C LEU A 299 -71.84 11.17 -14.95
N ALA A 300 -72.08 9.87 -15.06
CA ALA A 300 -71.06 8.85 -15.11
C ALA A 300 -70.31 8.76 -16.43
N GLY A 301 -70.89 9.29 -17.51
CA GLY A 301 -70.32 9.36 -18.84
C GLY A 301 -69.41 10.57 -19.11
N GLY A 302 -68.74 11.09 -18.06
CA GLY A 302 -67.94 12.30 -17.97
C GLY A 302 -66.99 12.56 -19.11
N THR A 303 -67.37 13.41 -19.97
CA THR A 303 -66.51 14.30 -20.78
C THR A 303 -67.01 15.70 -20.64
N ASN A 304 -66.32 16.52 -19.88
CA ASN A 304 -66.29 18.01 -19.94
C ASN A 304 -67.53 18.73 -20.53
N SER A 305 -68.66 18.56 -19.95
CA SER A 305 -69.84 19.32 -20.37
C SER A 305 -70.22 20.28 -19.26
N LYS A 306 -70.11 21.55 -19.53
CA LYS A 306 -70.64 22.61 -18.69
C LYS A 306 -72.15 22.35 -18.53
N PHE A 307 -72.53 21.98 -17.31
CA PHE A 307 -73.88 21.69 -16.93
C PHE A 307 -74.69 23.01 -16.97
N PHE A 308 -75.50 23.22 -17.98
CA PHE A 308 -76.58 24.21 -17.98
C PHE A 308 -77.78 23.55 -17.26
N LEU A 309 -77.99 23.89 -16.05
CA LEU A 309 -79.23 23.55 -15.32
C LEU A 309 -80.36 24.44 -15.95
N PRO A 310 -81.36 23.87 -16.60
CA PRO A 310 -82.50 24.65 -16.96
C PRO A 310 -83.21 25.14 -15.69
N ASN A 311 -83.67 26.38 -15.68
CA ASN A 311 -84.36 27.04 -14.56
C ASN A 311 -85.63 26.35 -14.08
N ASP A 312 -86.09 25.30 -14.74
CA ASP A 312 -87.32 24.57 -14.44
C ASP A 312 -87.15 23.48 -13.36
N LEU A 313 -85.93 23.18 -12.92
CA LEU A 313 -85.69 22.23 -11.84
C LEU A 313 -86.02 22.77 -10.47
N ALA A 314 -86.11 24.06 -10.28
CA ALA A 314 -86.59 24.66 -9.02
C ALA A 314 -88.07 24.31 -8.73
N GLY A 315 -88.88 24.04 -9.78
CA GLY A 315 -90.23 23.56 -9.62
C GLY A 315 -90.34 22.10 -9.13
N LEU A 316 -89.38 21.26 -9.54
CA LEU A 316 -89.35 19.85 -9.09
C LEU A 316 -88.97 19.70 -7.62
N PHE A 317 -88.07 20.54 -7.12
CA PHE A 317 -87.69 20.53 -5.68
C PHE A 317 -88.86 21.13 -4.84
N GLY A 318 -89.64 22.01 -5.37
CA GLY A 318 -90.87 22.49 -4.73
C GLY A 318 -91.93 21.41 -4.62
N ALA A 319 -92.03 20.54 -5.64
CA ALA A 319 -93.02 19.44 -5.65
C ALA A 319 -92.64 18.33 -4.60
N ILE A 320 -91.33 18.08 -4.38
CA ILE A 320 -90.93 17.12 -3.39
C ILE A 320 -91.10 17.63 -1.93
N GLY A 321 -90.97 18.93 -1.70
CA GLY A 321 -91.32 19.59 -0.45
C GLY A 321 -92.82 19.55 -0.18
N GLY A 322 -93.62 19.69 -1.22
CA GLY A 322 -95.09 19.61 -1.11
C GLY A 322 -95.63 18.22 -0.78
N VAL A 323 -94.91 17.16 -1.24
CA VAL A 323 -95.33 15.76 -0.93
C VAL A 323 -95.15 15.43 0.56
N LYS A 324 -94.15 16.02 1.22
CA LYS A 324 -93.99 15.86 2.65
C LYS A 324 -95.10 16.52 3.46
N GLU A 325 -95.59 17.63 3.00
CA GLU A 325 -96.72 18.35 3.65
C GLU A 325 -98.03 17.65 3.41
N ILE A 326 -98.27 17.06 2.21
CA ILE A 326 -99.41 16.24 1.93
C ILE A 326 -99.47 14.92 2.75
N LEU A 327 -98.31 14.29 2.95
CA LEU A 327 -98.21 13.10 3.77
C LEU A 327 -98.44 13.38 5.27
N ASP A 328 -98.07 14.52 5.77
CA ASP A 328 -98.30 14.93 7.14
C ASP A 328 -99.84 15.36 7.30
N LEU A 329 -100.47 15.89 6.36
CA LEU A 329 -101.91 16.18 6.32
C LEU A 329 -102.77 14.90 6.27
N SER A 330 -102.29 13.88 5.50
CA SER A 330 -102.97 12.58 5.43
C SER A 330 -102.92 11.79 6.74
N LYS A 331 -101.84 11.93 7.48
CA LYS A 331 -101.67 11.33 8.85
C LYS A 331 -102.62 12.00 9.88
N ASN A 332 -102.85 13.26 9.72
CA ASN A 332 -103.75 14.00 10.62
C ASN A 332 -105.29 13.75 10.39
N LEU A 333 -105.63 13.35 9.12
CA LEU A 333 -107.05 13.01 8.79
C LEU A 333 -107.47 11.58 9.17
N LYS A 334 -106.50 10.69 9.48
CA LYS A 334 -106.78 9.33 10.03
C LYS A 334 -106.90 9.26 11.51
N LYS A 335 -106.89 10.39 12.23
CA LYS A 335 -106.99 10.47 13.69
C LYS A 335 -108.24 11.30 14.13
N LYS A 336 -109.25 11.35 13.32
CA LYS A 336 -110.60 11.75 13.75
C LYS A 336 -111.64 10.66 13.49
#